data_27f45044f2c3005659700a0b01c72dee
#
_entry.id   27f45044f2c3005659700a0b01c72dee
#
_cell.length_a   1.000
_cell.length_b   1.000
_cell.length_c   1.000
_cell.angle_alpha   90.00
_cell.angle_beta   90.00
_cell.angle_gamma   90.00
#
_symmetry.space_group_name_H-M   'P 1'
#
loop_
_entity.id
_entity.type
_entity.pdbx_description
1 polymer ?
#
loop_
_entity_poly.entity_id
_entity_poly.type
_entity_poly.pdbx_seq_one_letter_code
_entity_poly.pdbx_strand_id
1 'polypeptide(L)'
;CYCDSDSADRIRGILSCNGIDYHGVHFIDNGNYHYLSKLLTDSIDEPFNLFVADNHPDTQSPLFGPILSCGSWVKDLIEENKNVNNVYLSGVNPQLITHEVTGMDKVVVLDSGVNIMDVIPDDIPIYISIDKDVLDIDECITNWDQGNMSFNALTEIIRNLISHINVLGIDICGEMDSTM
;
A
#
# COMPACT_ATOMS: atom_id res chain seq x y z
N CYS A 1 11.65 -9.70 -1.90
CA CYS A 1 11.63 -10.48 -0.67
C CYS A 1 10.34 -11.28 -0.59
N TYR A 2 10.36 -12.42 0.05
CA TYR A 2 9.23 -13.35 0.15
C TYR A 2 9.02 -13.72 1.62
N CYS A 3 7.76 -13.84 2.03
CA CYS A 3 7.36 -14.18 3.37
C CYS A 3 6.41 -15.38 3.34
N ASP A 4 6.86 -16.52 3.86
CA ASP A 4 6.01 -17.69 4.03
C ASP A 4 5.06 -17.52 5.22
N SER A 5 4.09 -18.42 5.34
CA SER A 5 3.09 -18.37 6.41
C SER A 5 3.70 -18.40 7.81
N ASP A 6 4.72 -19.22 8.03
CA ASP A 6 5.36 -19.34 9.34
C ASP A 6 6.09 -18.03 9.71
N SER A 7 6.74 -17.40 8.72
CA SER A 7 7.38 -16.10 8.90
C SER A 7 6.36 -15.00 9.15
N ALA A 8 5.24 -14.97 8.41
CA ALA A 8 4.16 -14.03 8.61
C ALA A 8 3.57 -14.14 10.02
N ASP A 9 3.32 -15.36 10.51
CA ASP A 9 2.80 -15.60 11.86
C ASP A 9 3.80 -15.16 12.95
N ARG A 10 5.09 -15.37 12.72
CA ARG A 10 6.13 -14.87 13.63
C ARG A 10 6.17 -13.34 13.67
N ILE A 11 6.04 -12.68 12.52
CA ILE A 11 6.00 -11.20 12.44
C ILE A 11 4.76 -10.70 13.18
N ARG A 12 3.56 -11.25 12.92
CA ARG A 12 2.33 -10.90 13.65
C ARG A 12 2.50 -11.07 15.18
N GLY A 13 3.13 -12.17 15.59
CA GLY A 13 3.44 -12.40 17.00
C GLY A 13 4.36 -11.34 17.60
N ILE A 14 5.40 -10.91 16.87
CA ILE A 14 6.32 -9.86 17.30
C ILE A 14 5.59 -8.51 17.39
N LEU A 15 4.79 -8.13 16.40
CA LEU A 15 4.01 -6.91 16.40
C LEU A 15 3.07 -6.86 17.61
N SER A 16 2.29 -7.92 17.81
CA SER A 16 1.34 -8.03 18.92
C SER A 16 2.05 -7.99 20.30
N CYS A 17 3.16 -8.72 20.48
CA CYS A 17 3.90 -8.71 21.75
C CYS A 17 4.49 -7.35 22.10
N ASN A 18 4.73 -6.50 21.11
CA ASN A 18 5.26 -5.13 21.30
C ASN A 18 4.16 -4.07 21.30
N GLY A 19 2.87 -4.44 21.22
CA GLY A 19 1.75 -3.52 21.17
C GLY A 19 1.71 -2.68 19.89
N ILE A 20 2.26 -3.22 18.80
CA ILE A 20 2.25 -2.60 17.48
C ILE A 20 1.04 -3.16 16.73
N ASP A 21 0.15 -2.29 16.31
CA ASP A 21 -0.99 -2.57 15.45
C ASP A 21 -1.01 -1.59 14.26
N TYR A 22 -2.13 -1.46 13.58
CA TYR A 22 -2.25 -0.59 12.41
C TYR A 22 -2.28 0.92 12.73
N HIS A 23 -2.45 1.32 13.99
CA HIS A 23 -2.54 2.73 14.35
C HIS A 23 -1.19 3.44 14.31
N GLY A 24 -1.22 4.70 13.90
CA GLY A 24 -0.04 5.56 13.89
C GLY A 24 0.67 5.62 12.56
N VAL A 25 1.96 5.92 12.58
CA VAL A 25 2.81 5.99 11.38
C VAL A 25 3.93 4.96 11.52
N HIS A 26 3.99 4.04 10.56
CA HIS A 26 4.96 2.97 10.51
C HIS A 26 5.98 3.22 9.41
N PHE A 27 7.24 3.20 9.73
CA PHE A 27 8.31 3.22 8.73
C PHE A 27 8.76 1.79 8.48
N ILE A 28 8.45 1.31 7.28
CA ILE A 28 8.90 0.02 6.76
C ILE A 28 10.19 0.29 5.99
N ASP A 29 11.10 -0.64 5.94
CA ASP A 29 12.39 -0.55 5.26
C ASP A 29 12.22 -0.33 3.71
N ASN A 30 13.03 -0.92 2.89
CA ASN A 30 12.91 -0.79 1.44
C ASN A 30 11.63 -1.47 0.88
N GLY A 31 11.27 -1.19 -0.38
CA GLY A 31 10.06 -1.70 -1.02
C GLY A 31 9.93 -3.24 -1.07
N ASN A 32 11.04 -3.99 -0.87
CA ASN A 32 10.97 -5.45 -0.74
C ASN A 32 10.09 -5.92 0.43
N TYR A 33 9.89 -5.07 1.43
CA TYR A 33 9.12 -5.37 2.63
C TYR A 33 7.72 -4.75 2.62
N HIS A 34 7.27 -4.18 1.50
CA HIS A 34 5.94 -3.55 1.37
C HIS A 34 4.79 -4.49 1.80
N TYR A 35 4.97 -5.80 1.70
CA TYR A 35 4.01 -6.79 2.21
C TYR A 35 3.70 -6.68 3.72
N LEU A 36 4.52 -5.94 4.51
CA LEU A 36 4.21 -5.68 5.91
C LEU A 36 2.94 -4.84 6.08
N SER A 37 2.58 -4.02 5.09
CA SER A 37 1.31 -3.28 5.04
C SER A 37 0.11 -4.20 5.15
N LYS A 38 0.15 -5.39 4.49
CA LYS A 38 -0.89 -6.41 4.68
C LYS A 38 -0.94 -6.91 6.11
N LEU A 39 0.21 -7.22 6.71
CA LEU A 39 0.25 -7.76 8.07
C LEU A 39 -0.23 -6.76 9.13
N LEU A 40 -0.03 -5.46 8.90
CA LEU A 40 -0.58 -4.39 9.74
C LEU A 40 -2.10 -4.27 9.54
N THR A 41 -2.56 -4.20 8.29
CA THR A 41 -3.98 -4.01 7.95
C THR A 41 -4.84 -5.25 8.20
N ASP A 42 -4.26 -6.44 8.27
CA ASP A 42 -4.97 -7.67 8.66
C ASP A 42 -5.60 -7.59 10.07
N SER A 43 -5.09 -6.71 10.92
CA SER A 43 -5.60 -6.51 12.29
C SER A 43 -6.75 -5.50 12.38
N ILE A 44 -7.14 -4.84 11.28
CA ILE A 44 -8.28 -3.93 11.24
C ILE A 44 -9.58 -4.75 11.26
N ASP A 45 -10.40 -4.54 12.28
CA ASP A 45 -11.61 -5.32 12.56
C ASP A 45 -12.92 -4.62 12.12
N GLU A 46 -12.83 -3.45 11.47
CA GLU A 46 -13.93 -2.68 10.91
C GLU A 46 -13.79 -2.50 9.39
N PRO A 47 -14.89 -2.22 8.65
CA PRO A 47 -14.79 -1.90 7.23
C PRO A 47 -13.89 -0.68 6.98
N PHE A 48 -12.96 -0.81 6.04
CA PHE A 48 -12.04 0.25 5.69
C PHE A 48 -11.70 0.29 4.20
N ASN A 49 -11.29 1.46 3.75
CA ASN A 49 -10.66 1.66 2.45
C ASN A 49 -9.13 1.62 2.60
N LEU A 50 -8.45 1.15 1.58
CA LEU A 50 -7.00 1.23 1.47
C LEU A 50 -6.63 2.22 0.38
N PHE A 51 -5.77 3.19 0.68
CA PHE A 51 -5.11 4.03 -0.30
C PHE A 51 -3.66 3.60 -0.43
N VAL A 52 -3.21 3.35 -1.66
CA VAL A 52 -1.83 2.96 -1.96
C VAL A 52 -1.24 3.96 -2.94
N ALA A 53 -0.18 4.66 -2.54
CA ALA A 53 0.66 5.47 -3.42
C ALA A 53 1.90 4.65 -3.77
N ASP A 54 2.00 4.20 -5.02
CA ASP A 54 3.03 3.25 -5.47
C ASP A 54 3.16 3.32 -7.00
N ASN A 55 4.37 3.12 -7.51
CA ASN A 55 4.60 2.93 -8.95
C ASN A 55 4.11 1.55 -9.43
N HIS A 56 3.91 0.60 -8.52
CA HIS A 56 3.48 -0.78 -8.78
C HIS A 56 2.06 -1.02 -8.25
N PRO A 57 1.25 -1.87 -8.88
CA PRO A 57 -0.10 -2.19 -8.40
C PRO A 57 -0.11 -3.21 -7.25
N ASP A 58 0.97 -3.94 -7.04
CA ASP A 58 1.16 -5.00 -6.03
C ASP A 58 0.04 -6.06 -6.00
N THR A 59 -0.52 -6.33 -7.17
CA THR A 59 -1.66 -7.25 -7.40
C THR A 59 -1.27 -8.52 -8.13
N GLN A 60 0.03 -8.83 -8.23
CA GLN A 60 0.51 -10.01 -8.96
C GLN A 60 0.12 -11.30 -8.23
N SER A 61 -0.14 -12.34 -9.02
CA SER A 61 -0.26 -13.69 -8.45
C SER A 61 1.10 -14.20 -8.01
N PRO A 62 1.21 -14.84 -6.83
CA PRO A 62 2.47 -15.42 -6.38
C PRO A 62 3.02 -16.43 -7.39
N LEU A 63 4.31 -16.33 -7.72
CA LEU A 63 4.95 -17.25 -8.67
C LEU A 63 5.15 -18.66 -8.10
N PHE A 64 5.22 -18.82 -6.78
CA PHE A 64 5.55 -20.07 -6.11
C PHE A 64 4.64 -20.30 -4.89
N GLY A 65 3.46 -20.88 -5.09
CA GLY A 65 2.55 -21.21 -4.00
C GLY A 65 2.07 -20.00 -3.17
N PRO A 66 1.51 -20.20 -2.01
CA PRO A 66 0.99 -19.12 -1.14
C PRO A 66 2.14 -18.44 -0.38
N ILE A 67 2.93 -17.63 -1.07
CA ILE A 67 4.03 -16.86 -0.50
C ILE A 67 3.73 -15.38 -0.69
N LEU A 68 3.60 -14.67 0.42
CA LEU A 68 3.40 -13.23 0.44
C LEU A 68 4.66 -12.49 -0.04
N SER A 69 4.48 -11.50 -0.90
CA SER A 69 5.57 -10.68 -1.46
C SER A 69 5.15 -9.21 -1.59
N CYS A 70 6.13 -8.32 -1.81
CA CYS A 70 5.84 -6.93 -2.13
C CYS A 70 4.91 -6.80 -3.35
N GLY A 71 5.08 -7.59 -4.39
CA GLY A 71 4.26 -7.49 -5.60
C GLY A 71 2.89 -8.19 -5.54
N SER A 72 2.55 -8.90 -4.44
CA SER A 72 1.28 -9.65 -4.33
C SER A 72 0.37 -9.18 -3.19
N TRP A 73 0.87 -8.37 -2.28
CA TRP A 73 0.21 -8.12 -0.99
C TRP A 73 -1.16 -7.46 -1.11
N VAL A 74 -1.37 -6.59 -2.09
CA VAL A 74 -2.67 -5.94 -2.32
C VAL A 74 -3.71 -6.98 -2.74
N LYS A 75 -3.35 -7.89 -3.65
CA LYS A 75 -4.22 -8.98 -4.08
C LYS A 75 -4.56 -9.90 -2.91
N ASP A 76 -3.53 -10.35 -2.19
CA ASP A 76 -3.70 -11.24 -1.04
C ASP A 76 -4.58 -10.60 0.04
N LEU A 77 -4.43 -9.28 0.26
CA LEU A 77 -5.28 -8.53 1.19
C LEU A 77 -6.75 -8.52 0.74
N ILE A 78 -7.01 -8.22 -0.54
CA ILE A 78 -8.38 -8.17 -1.09
C ILE A 78 -9.06 -9.54 -1.00
N GLU A 79 -8.34 -10.61 -1.26
CA GLU A 79 -8.87 -11.98 -1.25
C GLU A 79 -9.11 -12.52 0.16
N GLU A 80 -8.28 -12.14 1.14
CA GLU A 80 -8.30 -12.74 2.48
C GLU A 80 -9.00 -11.86 3.52
N ASN A 81 -8.96 -10.52 3.38
CA ASN A 81 -9.54 -9.61 4.36
C ASN A 81 -10.93 -9.12 3.93
N LYS A 82 -11.96 -9.62 4.60
CA LYS A 82 -13.36 -9.25 4.34
C LYS A 82 -13.71 -7.80 4.68
N ASN A 83 -12.90 -7.13 5.51
CA ASN A 83 -13.14 -5.77 5.97
C ASN A 83 -12.62 -4.73 4.96
N VAL A 84 -11.78 -5.11 4.00
CA VAL A 84 -11.38 -4.22 2.90
C VAL A 84 -12.60 -3.94 2.02
N ASN A 85 -12.99 -2.66 1.95
CA ASN A 85 -14.07 -2.18 1.10
C ASN A 85 -13.56 -1.91 -0.32
N ASN A 86 -12.72 -0.90 -0.50
CA ASN A 86 -12.05 -0.62 -1.77
C ASN A 86 -10.56 -0.34 -1.56
N VAL A 87 -9.79 -0.57 -2.62
CA VAL A 87 -8.37 -0.22 -2.73
C VAL A 87 -8.19 0.81 -3.82
N TYR A 88 -7.67 1.97 -3.46
CA TYR A 88 -7.41 3.10 -4.37
C TYR A 88 -5.92 3.15 -4.67
N LEU A 89 -5.55 2.86 -5.91
CA LEU A 89 -4.17 2.86 -6.38
C LEU A 89 -3.84 4.19 -7.04
N SER A 90 -2.83 4.90 -6.55
CA SER A 90 -2.38 6.21 -7.05
C SER A 90 -0.92 6.18 -7.47
N GLY A 91 -0.62 6.71 -8.65
CA GLY A 91 0.75 6.81 -9.17
C GLY A 91 1.23 5.58 -9.94
N VAL A 92 0.41 4.55 -10.06
CA VAL A 92 0.79 3.30 -10.74
C VAL A 92 1.23 3.56 -12.18
N ASN A 93 2.35 2.96 -12.56
CA ASN A 93 2.85 3.01 -13.93
C ASN A 93 1.79 2.46 -14.90
N PRO A 94 1.34 3.24 -15.89
CA PRO A 94 0.30 2.82 -16.82
C PRO A 94 0.62 1.50 -17.57
N GLN A 95 1.89 1.17 -17.74
CA GLN A 95 2.30 -0.09 -18.40
C GLN A 95 2.04 -1.33 -17.52
N LEU A 96 1.89 -1.14 -16.21
CA LEU A 96 1.59 -2.20 -15.24
C LEU A 96 0.09 -2.38 -14.99
N ILE A 97 -0.75 -1.46 -15.48
CA ILE A 97 -2.21 -1.53 -15.36
C ILE A 97 -2.74 -2.52 -16.41
N THR A 98 -2.87 -3.77 -16.02
CA THR A 98 -3.39 -4.84 -16.87
C THR A 98 -4.91 -4.98 -16.73
N HIS A 99 -5.53 -5.78 -17.63
CA HIS A 99 -6.93 -6.16 -17.48
C HIS A 99 -7.21 -6.95 -16.18
N GLU A 100 -6.21 -7.63 -15.64
CA GLU A 100 -6.33 -8.33 -14.36
C GLU A 100 -6.47 -7.33 -13.21
N VAL A 101 -5.66 -6.27 -13.19
CA VAL A 101 -5.75 -5.19 -12.19
C VAL A 101 -7.11 -4.49 -12.26
N THR A 102 -7.51 -4.04 -13.45
CA THR A 102 -8.78 -3.31 -13.64
C THR A 102 -10.02 -4.20 -13.53
N GLY A 103 -9.86 -5.51 -13.58
CA GLY A 103 -10.93 -6.50 -13.41
C GLY A 103 -11.21 -6.91 -11.96
N MET A 104 -10.41 -6.44 -10.99
CA MET A 104 -10.65 -6.70 -9.57
C MET A 104 -11.76 -5.79 -9.05
N ASP A 105 -12.85 -6.36 -8.55
CA ASP A 105 -14.07 -5.63 -8.14
C ASP A 105 -13.82 -4.50 -7.12
N LYS A 106 -12.78 -4.63 -6.28
CA LYS A 106 -12.47 -3.67 -5.22
C LYS A 106 -11.37 -2.67 -5.60
N VAL A 107 -10.72 -2.82 -6.75
CA VAL A 107 -9.59 -1.98 -7.15
C VAL A 107 -10.06 -0.81 -8.00
N VAL A 108 -9.67 0.39 -7.58
CA VAL A 108 -9.89 1.65 -8.30
C VAL A 108 -8.52 2.26 -8.59
N VAL A 109 -8.13 2.29 -9.86
CA VAL A 109 -6.92 3.00 -10.29
C VAL A 109 -7.25 4.47 -10.48
N LEU A 110 -6.56 5.34 -9.77
CA LEU A 110 -6.77 6.79 -9.83
C LEU A 110 -5.94 7.40 -10.96
N ASP A 111 -6.60 8.09 -11.88
CA ASP A 111 -5.91 8.83 -12.94
C ASP A 111 -5.15 10.04 -12.36
N SER A 112 -4.03 10.38 -13.00
CA SER A 112 -3.28 11.59 -12.65
C SER A 112 -4.13 12.86 -12.84
N GLY A 113 -4.21 13.68 -11.78
CA GLY A 113 -4.97 14.92 -11.78
C GLY A 113 -6.44 14.80 -11.38
N VAL A 114 -6.91 13.61 -11.06
CA VAL A 114 -8.23 13.41 -10.42
C VAL A 114 -8.20 14.01 -9.01
N ASN A 115 -9.22 14.78 -8.65
CA ASN A 115 -9.42 15.14 -7.25
C ASN A 115 -9.87 13.90 -6.49
N ILE A 116 -9.01 13.38 -5.63
CA ILE A 116 -9.25 12.13 -4.89
C ILE A 116 -10.53 12.17 -4.04
N MET A 117 -10.92 13.36 -3.56
CA MET A 117 -12.12 13.55 -2.74
C MET A 117 -13.42 13.41 -3.53
N ASP A 118 -13.36 13.43 -4.87
CA ASP A 118 -14.52 13.16 -5.73
C ASP A 118 -14.72 11.64 -5.95
N VAL A 119 -13.72 10.81 -5.58
CA VAL A 119 -13.71 9.37 -5.85
C VAL A 119 -13.73 8.55 -4.56
N ILE A 120 -12.98 9.00 -3.54
CA ILE A 120 -12.87 8.28 -2.25
C ILE A 120 -13.95 8.78 -1.30
N PRO A 121 -14.89 7.91 -0.86
CA PRO A 121 -15.93 8.29 0.09
C PRO A 121 -15.32 8.64 1.47
N ASP A 122 -15.86 9.64 2.12
CA ASP A 122 -15.39 10.15 3.41
C ASP A 122 -16.08 9.50 4.64
N ASP A 123 -17.08 8.67 4.40
CA ASP A 123 -17.86 7.96 5.42
C ASP A 123 -17.27 6.60 5.84
N ILE A 124 -16.23 6.13 5.14
CA ILE A 124 -15.52 4.87 5.46
C ILE A 124 -14.08 5.22 5.85
N PRO A 125 -13.59 4.74 7.00
CA PRO A 125 -12.20 4.94 7.41
C PRO A 125 -11.19 4.46 6.37
N ILE A 126 -10.01 5.06 6.36
CA ILE A 126 -8.98 4.73 5.37
C ILE A 126 -7.64 4.40 6.04
N TYR A 127 -6.96 3.39 5.54
CA TYR A 127 -5.55 3.13 5.80
C TYR A 127 -4.72 3.62 4.62
N ILE A 128 -3.57 4.24 4.86
CA ILE A 128 -2.71 4.84 3.83
C ILE A 128 -1.39 4.08 3.80
N SER A 129 -1.03 3.53 2.65
CA SER A 129 0.25 2.89 2.39
C SER A 129 1.00 3.64 1.30
N ILE A 130 2.26 3.96 1.55
CA ILE A 130 3.10 4.76 0.65
C ILE A 130 4.38 3.99 0.36
N ASP A 131 4.60 3.60 -0.92
CA ASP A 131 5.93 3.28 -1.41
C ASP A 131 6.56 4.53 -2.04
N LYS A 132 7.75 4.91 -1.59
CA LYS A 132 8.45 6.09 -2.10
C LYS A 132 8.88 5.98 -3.55
N ASP A 133 8.82 4.79 -4.15
CA ASP A 133 9.08 4.61 -5.58
C ASP A 133 8.00 5.23 -6.48
N VAL A 134 6.85 5.64 -5.92
CA VAL A 134 5.86 6.47 -6.62
C VAL A 134 6.42 7.83 -7.03
N LEU A 135 7.43 8.31 -6.31
CA LEU A 135 8.04 9.63 -6.53
C LEU A 135 8.97 9.63 -7.74
N ASP A 136 9.14 10.82 -8.31
CA ASP A 136 10.17 11.07 -9.32
C ASP A 136 11.57 10.83 -8.74
N ILE A 137 12.48 10.33 -9.57
CA ILE A 137 13.87 10.04 -9.19
C ILE A 137 14.64 11.27 -8.69
N ASP A 138 14.23 12.46 -9.14
CA ASP A 138 14.83 13.73 -8.67
C ASP A 138 14.36 14.11 -7.25
N GLU A 139 13.27 13.50 -6.77
CA GLU A 139 12.71 13.74 -5.43
C GLU A 139 13.20 12.71 -4.39
N CYS A 140 13.31 11.45 -4.79
CA CYS A 140 13.72 10.35 -3.92
C CYS A 140 14.36 9.24 -4.76
N ILE A 141 15.40 8.59 -4.26
CA ILE A 141 16.02 7.42 -4.89
C ILE A 141 15.66 6.18 -4.10
N THR A 142 15.12 5.16 -4.78
CA THR A 142 14.75 3.86 -4.21
C THR A 142 15.49 2.73 -4.90
N ASN A 143 15.25 1.48 -4.47
CA ASN A 143 15.82 0.28 -5.11
C ASN A 143 14.99 -0.26 -6.26
N TRP A 144 13.79 0.30 -6.51
CA TRP A 144 12.84 -0.15 -7.51
C TRP A 144 12.69 0.85 -8.65
N ASP A 145 12.07 0.42 -9.74
CA ASP A 145 11.67 1.32 -10.82
C ASP A 145 10.73 2.40 -10.28
N GLN A 146 11.02 3.66 -10.62
CA GLN A 146 10.35 4.79 -10.01
C GLN A 146 9.29 5.40 -10.91
N GLY A 147 8.30 5.99 -10.26
CA GLY A 147 7.25 6.79 -10.86
C GLY A 147 7.71 8.20 -11.25
N ASN A 148 6.75 9.08 -11.35
CA ASN A 148 6.97 10.47 -11.72
C ASN A 148 6.13 11.45 -10.89
N MET A 149 5.62 11.01 -9.74
CA MET A 149 4.86 11.87 -8.85
C MET A 149 5.81 12.83 -8.13
N SER A 150 5.45 14.12 -8.07
CA SER A 150 6.22 15.06 -7.25
C SER A 150 5.89 14.89 -5.77
N PHE A 151 6.84 15.18 -4.90
CA PHE A 151 6.64 15.19 -3.46
C PHE A 151 5.50 16.12 -3.02
N ASN A 152 5.36 17.26 -3.71
CA ASN A 152 4.27 18.20 -3.44
C ASN A 152 2.91 17.58 -3.76
N ALA A 153 2.76 16.88 -4.90
CA ALA A 153 1.51 16.21 -5.27
C ALA A 153 1.14 15.13 -4.26
N LEU A 154 2.09 14.26 -3.87
CA LEU A 154 1.86 13.25 -2.85
C LEU A 154 1.44 13.88 -1.52
N THR A 155 2.14 14.94 -1.10
CA THR A 155 1.83 15.64 0.15
C THR A 155 0.44 16.27 0.13
N GLU A 156 0.00 16.83 -0.99
CA GLU A 156 -1.34 17.39 -1.15
C GLU A 156 -2.41 16.30 -1.05
N ILE A 157 -2.19 15.15 -1.69
CA ILE A 157 -3.06 13.98 -1.59
C ILE A 157 -3.22 13.54 -0.13
N ILE A 158 -2.10 13.32 0.56
CA ILE A 158 -2.11 12.86 1.96
C ILE A 158 -2.79 13.88 2.88
N ARG A 159 -2.53 15.19 2.70
CA ARG A 159 -3.21 16.24 3.47
C ARG A 159 -4.72 16.23 3.27
N ASN A 160 -5.18 16.03 2.04
CA ASN A 160 -6.61 15.94 1.74
C ASN A 160 -7.24 14.74 2.44
N LEU A 161 -6.62 13.56 2.35
CA LEU A 161 -7.10 12.35 3.04
C LEU A 161 -7.20 12.58 4.55
N ILE A 162 -6.12 13.05 5.20
CA ILE A 162 -6.09 13.29 6.66
C ILE A 162 -7.10 14.36 7.10
N SER A 163 -7.38 15.36 6.25
CA SER A 163 -8.27 16.46 6.60
C SER A 163 -9.76 16.11 6.51
N HIS A 164 -10.11 15.10 5.71
CA HIS A 164 -11.51 14.83 5.37
C HIS A 164 -11.97 13.42 5.75
N ILE A 165 -11.05 12.45 5.90
CA ILE A 165 -11.39 11.04 6.17
C ILE A 165 -10.78 10.63 7.51
N ASN A 166 -11.44 9.73 8.24
CA ASN A 166 -10.85 9.09 9.41
C ASN A 166 -9.71 8.16 9.00
N VAL A 167 -8.44 8.57 9.21
CA VAL A 167 -7.25 7.79 8.89
C VAL A 167 -6.94 6.84 10.04
N LEU A 168 -6.98 5.55 9.78
CA LEU A 168 -6.71 4.49 10.75
C LEU A 168 -5.22 4.35 11.06
N GLY A 169 -4.38 4.48 10.04
CA GLY A 169 -2.94 4.40 10.15
C GLY A 169 -2.26 4.70 8.81
N ILE A 170 -0.96 4.86 8.86
CA ILE A 170 -0.12 5.16 7.69
C ILE A 170 1.12 4.29 7.76
N ASP A 171 1.51 3.67 6.65
CA ASP A 171 2.85 3.13 6.52
C ASP A 171 3.60 3.74 5.33
N ILE A 172 4.92 3.71 5.43
CA ILE A 172 5.83 4.31 4.45
C ILE A 172 6.99 3.33 4.24
N CYS A 173 7.16 2.86 3.02
CA CYS A 173 8.31 2.05 2.62
C CYS A 173 9.07 2.67 1.43
N GLY A 174 10.01 1.93 0.86
CA GLY A 174 10.80 2.37 -0.28
C GLY A 174 12.10 3.07 0.11
N GLU A 175 12.68 2.76 1.29
CA GLU A 175 14.02 3.23 1.62
C GLU A 175 15.06 2.61 0.67
N MET A 176 16.04 3.41 0.30
CA MET A 176 17.20 2.89 -0.44
C MET A 176 18.08 2.04 0.47
N ASP A 177 18.43 0.84 0.02
CA ASP A 177 19.36 -0.02 0.76
C ASP A 177 20.75 0.63 0.81
N SER A 178 21.27 0.84 2.01
CA SER A 178 22.56 1.50 2.23
C SER A 178 23.79 0.66 1.81
N THR A 179 23.56 -0.56 1.32
CA THR A 179 24.63 -1.51 0.95
C THR A 179 24.92 -1.56 -0.54
N MET A 180 24.31 -0.69 -1.35
CA MET A 180 24.60 -0.55 -2.78
C MET A 180 25.55 0.60 -3.08
#